data_eb75a8139d61eac47a40263b197d832c
#
_entry.id   eb75a8139d61eac47a40263b197d832c
#
_cell.length_a   1.000
_cell.length_b   1.000
_cell.length_c   1.000
_cell.angle_alpha   90.00
_cell.angle_beta   90.00
_cell.angle_gamma   90.00
#
_symmetry.space_group_name_H-M   'P 1'
#
loop_
_entity.id
_entity.type
_entity.pdbx_description
1 polymer ?
#
loop_
_entity_poly.entity_id
_entity_poly.type
_entity_poly.pdbx_seq_one_letter_code
_entity_poly.pdbx_strand_id
1 'polypeptide(L)' 'MGAQLQFDVSPWCVVYVDGQMKGLTPPLKQLWLQPGRHNIEVRNTGMPTHTETVTIEAGKNVRLQHQFE' A
#
# COMPACT_ATOMS: atom_id res chain seq x y z
N MET A 1 -0.87 15.29 10.72
CA MET A 1 -0.64 14.09 11.51
C MET A 1 -1.04 12.86 10.71
N GLY A 2 -0.38 11.75 10.97
CA GLY A 2 -0.68 10.53 10.26
C GLY A 2 0.28 9.44 10.68
N ALA A 3 0.45 8.44 9.83
CA ALA A 3 1.34 7.33 10.10
C ALA A 3 1.84 6.75 8.79
N GLN A 4 2.78 5.85 8.88
CA GLN A 4 3.35 5.20 7.70
C GLN A 4 2.63 3.89 7.42
N LEU A 5 2.32 3.68 6.15
CA LEU A 5 1.91 2.38 5.65
C LEU A 5 3.15 1.72 5.04
N GLN A 6 3.55 0.62 5.62
CA GLN A 6 4.70 -0.16 5.16
C GLN A 6 4.23 -1.27 4.23
N PHE A 7 5.00 -1.51 3.18
CA PHE A 7 4.67 -2.53 2.19
C PHE A 7 5.61 -3.72 2.31
N ASP A 8 5.02 -4.90 2.41
CA ASP A 8 5.73 -6.16 2.36
C ASP A 8 5.09 -7.00 1.26
N VAL A 9 5.43 -6.68 0.01
CA VAL A 9 4.80 -7.26 -1.16
C VAL A 9 5.87 -7.92 -2.02
N SER A 10 5.61 -9.14 -2.46
CA SER A 10 6.51 -9.92 -3.31
C SER A 10 5.80 -10.36 -4.57
N PRO A 11 6.50 -10.44 -5.71
CA PRO A 11 7.89 -10.03 -5.93
C PRO A 11 8.02 -8.53 -6.11
N TRP A 12 6.97 -7.86 -6.59
CA TRP A 12 6.91 -6.41 -6.79
C TRP A 12 5.45 -6.03 -7.07
N CYS A 13 5.17 -4.75 -6.92
CA CYS A 13 3.85 -4.23 -7.33
C CYS A 13 3.91 -2.75 -7.62
N VAL A 14 2.86 -2.25 -8.30
CA VAL A 14 2.59 -0.83 -8.42
C VAL A 14 1.54 -0.50 -7.37
N VAL A 15 1.80 0.51 -6.56
CA VAL A 15 0.93 0.91 -5.45
C VAL A 15 0.05 2.08 -5.87
N TYR A 16 -1.25 1.93 -5.64
CA TYR A 16 -2.23 3.00 -5.81
C TYR A 16 -2.88 3.26 -4.47
N VAL A 17 -3.00 4.53 -4.12
CA VAL A 17 -3.70 4.98 -2.91
C VAL A 17 -4.81 5.90 -3.32
N ASP A 18 -6.04 5.54 -2.96
CA ASP A 18 -7.25 6.31 -3.30
C ASP A 18 -7.32 6.65 -4.80
N GLY A 19 -6.95 5.69 -5.63
CA GLY A 19 -6.98 5.84 -7.08
C GLY A 19 -5.77 6.54 -7.70
N GLN A 20 -4.80 6.96 -6.89
CA GLN A 20 -3.60 7.63 -7.38
C GLN A 20 -2.39 6.72 -7.32
N MET A 21 -1.66 6.64 -8.41
CA MET A 21 -0.43 5.86 -8.48
C MET A 21 0.66 6.53 -7.64
N LYS A 22 1.27 5.76 -6.74
CA LYS A 22 2.31 6.26 -5.84
C LYS A 22 3.69 5.78 -6.19
N GLY A 23 3.81 4.62 -6.80
CA GLY A 23 5.11 4.11 -7.21
C GLY A 23 5.19 2.61 -7.21
N LEU A 24 6.40 2.13 -7.44
CA LEU A 24 6.74 0.71 -7.47
C LEU A 24 7.39 0.28 -6.16
N THR A 25 6.98 -0.84 -5.64
CA THR A 25 7.67 -1.45 -4.52
C THR A 25 8.26 -2.80 -4.96
N PRO A 26 9.56 -3.07 -4.80
CA PRO A 26 10.59 -2.13 -4.40
C PRO A 26 10.91 -1.13 -5.52
N PRO A 27 11.54 0.01 -5.26
CA PRO A 27 12.19 0.40 -4.00
C PRO A 27 11.28 1.09 -2.99
N LEU A 28 10.05 1.46 -3.38
CA LEU A 28 9.13 2.07 -2.43
C LEU A 28 8.84 1.08 -1.29
N LYS A 29 9.09 1.49 -0.05
CA LYS A 29 8.90 0.63 1.10
C LYS A 29 7.77 1.09 2.01
N GLN A 30 7.46 2.37 1.98
CA GLN A 30 6.47 2.94 2.87
C GLN A 30 5.95 4.26 2.33
N LEU A 31 4.73 4.60 2.75
CA LEU A 31 4.10 5.88 2.41
C LEU A 31 3.53 6.50 3.67
N TRP A 32 3.68 7.81 3.78
CA TRP A 32 3.01 8.58 4.82
C TRP A 32 1.59 8.86 4.36
N LEU A 33 0.61 8.52 5.20
CA LEU A 33 -0.81 8.76 4.92
C LEU A 33 -1.45 9.53 6.05
N GLN A 34 -2.42 10.36 5.71
CA GLN A 34 -3.19 11.10 6.69
C GLN A 34 -4.15 10.16 7.42
N PRO A 35 -4.60 10.51 8.65
CA PRO A 35 -5.59 9.69 9.35
C PRO A 35 -6.86 9.53 8.53
N GLY A 36 -7.48 8.37 8.65
CA GLY A 36 -8.72 8.06 7.96
C GLY A 36 -8.60 6.77 7.17
N ARG A 37 -9.66 6.46 6.45
CA ARG A 37 -9.70 5.27 5.61
C ARG A 37 -9.13 5.55 4.24
N HIS A 38 -8.28 4.63 3.78
CA HIS A 38 -7.67 4.72 2.46
C HIS A 38 -7.88 3.42 1.71
N ASN A 39 -8.15 3.53 0.42
CA ASN A 39 -8.27 2.38 -0.46
C ASN A 39 -6.91 2.13 -1.10
N ILE A 40 -6.31 1.00 -0.78
CA ILE A 40 -4.98 0.64 -1.26
C ILE A 40 -5.11 -0.44 -2.32
N GLU A 41 -4.54 -0.19 -3.49
CA GLU A 41 -4.46 -1.18 -4.54
C GLU A 41 -3.00 -1.52 -4.82
N VAL A 42 -2.70 -2.81 -4.92
CA VAL A 42 -1.39 -3.28 -5.35
C VAL A 42 -1.56 -4.13 -6.60
N ARG A 43 -0.82 -3.80 -7.65
CA ARG A 43 -0.96 -4.42 -8.96
C ARG A 43 0.36 -4.99 -9.43
N ASN A 44 0.29 -6.18 -10.01
CA ASN A 44 1.41 -6.82 -10.66
C ASN A 44 0.92 -7.31 -12.03
N THR A 45 1.74 -7.11 -13.07
CA THR A 45 1.37 -7.49 -14.42
C THR A 45 1.03 -8.98 -14.51
N GLY A 46 -0.13 -9.28 -15.10
CA GLY A 46 -0.57 -10.66 -15.27
C GLY A 46 -1.14 -11.33 -14.04
N MET A 47 -1.20 -10.62 -12.91
CA MET A 47 -1.75 -11.13 -11.68
C MET A 47 -3.02 -10.38 -11.29
N PRO A 48 -3.93 -11.01 -10.55
CA PRO A 48 -5.11 -10.29 -10.05
C PRO A 48 -4.70 -9.15 -9.14
N THR A 49 -5.38 -8.00 -9.29
CA THR A 49 -5.16 -6.85 -8.43
C THR A 49 -5.63 -7.17 -7.02
N HIS A 50 -4.80 -6.84 -6.03
CA HIS A 50 -5.19 -6.94 -4.63
C HIS A 50 -5.62 -5.57 -4.13
N THR A 51 -6.81 -5.48 -3.56
CA THR A 51 -7.36 -4.25 -3.01
C THR A 51 -7.65 -4.43 -1.53
N GLU A 52 -7.27 -3.43 -0.75
CA GLU A 52 -7.44 -3.50 0.69
C GLU A 52 -7.78 -2.11 1.22
N THR A 53 -8.75 -2.03 2.14
CA THR A 53 -9.05 -0.79 2.84
C THR A 53 -8.26 -0.76 4.13
N VAL A 54 -7.50 0.30 4.32
CA VAL A 54 -6.65 0.47 5.49
C VAL A 54 -7.09 1.71 6.24
N THR A 55 -7.27 1.58 7.55
CA THR A 55 -7.56 2.72 8.43
C THR A 55 -6.26 3.18 9.05
N ILE A 56 -5.93 4.45 8.83
CA ILE A 56 -4.73 5.07 9.38
C ILE A 56 -5.10 5.86 10.62
N GLU A 57 -4.38 5.60 11.71
CA GLU A 57 -4.48 6.35 12.95
C GLU A 57 -3.17 7.05 13.20
N ALA A 58 -3.25 8.29 13.68
CA ALA A 58 -2.05 9.10 13.96
C ALA A 58 -1.10 8.35 14.90
N GLY A 59 0.17 8.26 14.50
CA GLY A 59 1.22 7.63 15.29
C GLY A 59 1.23 6.11 15.27
N LYS A 60 0.33 5.48 14.53
CA LYS A 60 0.26 4.01 14.47
C LYS A 60 0.58 3.52 13.07
N ASN A 61 1.77 3.01 12.88
CA ASN A 61 2.20 2.48 11.59
C ASN A 61 1.46 1.18 11.29
N VAL A 62 1.13 0.99 10.00
CA VAL A 62 0.42 -0.19 9.51
C VAL A 62 1.30 -0.87 8.47
N ARG A 63 1.19 -2.19 8.40
CA ARG A 63 1.93 -2.98 7.43
C ARG A 63 0.94 -3.69 6.51
N LEU A 64 1.13 -3.52 5.21
CA LEU A 64 0.38 -4.25 4.20
C LEU A 64 1.26 -5.37 3.67
N GLN A 65 0.76 -6.59 3.78
CA GLN A 65 1.50 -7.78 3.41
C GLN A 65 0.73 -8.52 2.32
N HIS A 66 1.40 -8.83 1.22
CA HIS A 66 0.77 -9.56 0.13
C HIS A 66 1.84 -10.25 -0.71
N GLN A 67 1.54 -11.45 -1.17
CA GLN A 67 2.40 -12.18 -2.07
C GLN A 67 1.62 -12.52 -3.33
N PHE A 68 2.11 -12.05 -4.47
CA PHE A 68 1.55 -12.42 -5.77
C PHE A 68 2.06 -13.79 -6.19
N GLU A 69 1.17 -14.64 -6.63
CA GLU A 69 1.51 -15.99 -7.08
C GLU A 69 1.08 -16.24 -8.51
#